data_243973f1b12d0aa5ab9566ee5b1c15d5
#
_entry.id   243973f1b12d0aa5ab9566ee5b1c15d5
#
_cell.length_a   1.000
_cell.length_b   1.000
_cell.length_c   1.000
_cell.angle_alpha   90.00
_cell.angle_beta   90.00
_cell.angle_gamma   90.00
#
_symmetry.space_group_name_H-M   'P 1'
#
loop_
_entity.id
_entity.type
_entity.pdbx_description
1 polymer ?
#
loop_
_entity_poly.entity_id
_entity_poly.type
_entity_poly.pdbx_seq_one_letter_code
_entity_poly.pdbx_strand_id
1 'polypeptide(L)'
;RTAGKWQVKTGCVRLLEELIVVCPEIVSRMMTEIIPVMAEVIWDTKSDVQKASRASLEKLCALVSNKDIERFIPALIKSLIHPVEEVPKTIMLLSATTFVQEVDSPTLALMTPLLSRGLTERPTATKRKVAVIIDNMSKLVDNERTVRPFLPKLLPGLIKIESTMSDPEARSVVQRAINTLRQVGNVEGDGSSVKPLEDVDLNTTLDLVTKQLSAEQLSLSLIHI
;
A
#
# COMPACT_ATOMS: atom_id res chain seq x y z
N ARG A 1 8.87 1.36 17.76
CA ARG A 1 7.50 1.51 18.35
C ARG A 1 7.62 2.10 19.76
N THR A 2 8.21 3.26 19.91
CA THR A 2 8.14 4.01 21.15
C THR A 2 6.80 4.74 21.13
N ALA A 3 6.01 4.59 22.21
CA ALA A 3 4.83 5.41 22.48
C ALA A 3 5.30 6.85 22.71
N GLY A 4 5.72 7.50 21.62
CA GLY A 4 6.16 8.89 21.64
C GLY A 4 5.01 9.79 22.09
N LYS A 5 5.33 10.90 22.72
CA LYS A 5 4.37 11.94 23.04
C LYS A 5 3.60 12.29 21.76
N TRP A 6 2.29 12.52 21.84
CA TRP A 6 1.45 12.83 20.68
C TRP A 6 1.99 14.00 19.82
N GLN A 7 2.71 14.95 20.44
CA GLN A 7 3.38 16.05 19.74
C GLN A 7 4.45 15.55 18.75
N VAL A 8 5.21 14.50 19.14
CA VAL A 8 6.22 13.88 18.25
C VAL A 8 5.54 13.22 17.08
N LYS A 9 4.45 12.46 17.31
CA LYS A 9 3.69 11.84 16.23
C LYS A 9 3.15 12.89 15.25
N THR A 10 2.56 13.95 15.75
CA THR A 10 2.06 15.06 14.92
C THR A 10 3.21 15.74 14.15
N GLY A 11 4.36 15.93 14.80
CA GLY A 11 5.57 16.47 14.15
C GLY A 11 6.06 15.58 13.02
N CYS A 12 6.13 14.26 13.23
CA CYS A 12 6.52 13.31 12.18
C CYS A 12 5.54 13.31 10.99
N VAL A 13 4.22 13.40 11.25
CA VAL A 13 3.22 13.47 10.19
C VAL A 13 3.36 14.77 9.39
N ARG A 14 3.60 15.90 10.04
CA ARG A 14 3.86 17.18 9.34
C ARG A 14 5.15 17.15 8.53
N LEU A 15 6.20 16.54 9.08
CA LEU A 15 7.44 16.34 8.33
C LEU A 15 7.20 15.49 7.07
N LEU A 16 6.40 14.43 7.18
CA LEU A 16 6.01 13.64 6.00
C LEU A 16 5.27 14.51 4.96
N GLU A 17 4.39 15.42 5.37
CA GLU A 17 3.71 16.32 4.44
C GLU A 17 4.69 17.23 3.70
N GLU A 18 5.68 17.77 4.39
CA GLU A 18 6.75 18.56 3.75
C GLU A 18 7.57 17.72 2.78
N LEU A 19 7.93 16.47 3.16
CA LEU A 19 8.65 15.55 2.28
C LEU A 19 7.85 15.18 1.03
N ILE A 20 6.52 15.04 1.11
CA ILE A 20 5.65 14.81 -0.05
C ILE A 20 5.76 15.98 -1.05
N VAL A 21 5.91 17.21 -0.57
CA VAL A 21 6.03 18.39 -1.43
C VAL A 21 7.45 18.50 -2.01
N VAL A 22 8.47 18.32 -1.19
CA VAL A 22 9.87 18.57 -1.57
C VAL A 22 10.46 17.41 -2.40
N CYS A 23 10.13 16.16 -2.05
CA CYS A 23 10.70 14.98 -2.70
C CYS A 23 9.65 13.89 -2.96
N PRO A 24 8.61 14.16 -3.78
CA PRO A 24 7.49 13.26 -3.99
C PRO A 24 7.91 11.89 -4.54
N GLU A 25 8.91 11.83 -5.41
CA GLU A 25 9.41 10.58 -5.98
C GLU A 25 10.03 9.64 -4.93
N ILE A 26 10.77 10.21 -3.98
CA ILE A 26 11.37 9.42 -2.88
C ILE A 26 10.27 8.90 -1.97
N VAL A 27 9.33 9.77 -1.58
CA VAL A 27 8.19 9.37 -0.75
C VAL A 27 7.35 8.30 -1.45
N SER A 28 7.12 8.43 -2.75
CA SER A 28 6.39 7.43 -3.54
C SER A 28 7.05 6.06 -3.48
N ARG A 29 8.39 5.98 -3.61
CA ARG A 29 9.14 4.72 -3.48
C ARG A 29 9.05 4.11 -2.08
N MET A 30 8.91 4.94 -1.04
CA MET A 30 8.81 4.51 0.36
C MET A 30 7.35 4.20 0.80
N MET A 31 6.37 4.27 -0.08
CA MET A 31 4.96 4.03 0.29
C MET A 31 4.72 2.64 0.86
N THR A 32 5.53 1.66 0.49
CA THR A 32 5.47 0.29 1.03
C THR A 32 5.65 0.24 2.54
N GLU A 33 6.50 1.11 3.09
CA GLU A 33 6.79 1.25 4.52
C GLU A 33 5.87 2.26 5.19
N ILE A 34 5.53 3.35 4.48
CA ILE A 34 4.75 4.47 5.03
C ILE A 34 3.28 4.10 5.19
N ILE A 35 2.64 3.49 4.20
CA ILE A 35 1.21 3.18 4.22
C ILE A 35 0.81 2.31 5.42
N PRO A 36 1.52 1.22 5.77
CA PRO A 36 1.17 0.42 6.95
C PRO A 36 1.24 1.23 8.26
N VAL A 37 2.22 2.12 8.39
CA VAL A 37 2.35 2.99 9.56
C VAL A 37 1.21 4.00 9.61
N MET A 38 0.89 4.64 8.48
CA MET A 38 -0.22 5.58 8.39
C MET A 38 -1.56 4.90 8.71
N ALA A 39 -1.77 3.67 8.24
CA ALA A 39 -2.98 2.88 8.54
C ALA A 39 -3.16 2.60 10.04
N GLU A 40 -2.08 2.61 10.84
CA GLU A 40 -2.16 2.54 12.31
C GLU A 40 -2.39 3.92 12.94
N VAL A 41 -1.66 4.95 12.46
CA VAL A 41 -1.65 6.29 13.08
C VAL A 41 -2.98 7.03 12.88
N ILE A 42 -3.71 6.79 11.80
CA ILE A 42 -5.07 7.36 11.58
C ILE A 42 -6.08 6.95 12.65
N TRP A 43 -5.76 5.95 13.47
CA TRP A 43 -6.56 5.46 14.61
C TRP A 43 -5.99 5.87 15.97
N ASP A 44 -5.06 6.83 16.02
CA ASP A 44 -4.52 7.31 17.30
C ASP A 44 -5.62 7.84 18.23
N THR A 45 -5.44 7.69 19.52
CA THR A 45 -6.41 8.16 20.52
C THR A 45 -6.50 9.68 20.59
N LYS A 46 -5.50 10.40 20.08
CA LYS A 46 -5.45 11.87 20.07
C LYS A 46 -6.03 12.43 18.77
N SER A 47 -7.05 13.26 18.88
CA SER A 47 -7.75 13.85 17.73
C SER A 47 -6.84 14.66 16.81
N ASP A 48 -5.82 15.34 17.37
CA ASP A 48 -4.88 16.14 16.58
C ASP A 48 -3.99 15.24 15.70
N VAL A 49 -3.54 14.09 16.24
CA VAL A 49 -2.80 13.08 15.48
C VAL A 49 -3.69 12.47 14.39
N GLN A 50 -4.93 12.11 14.72
CA GLN A 50 -5.89 11.56 13.74
C GLN A 50 -6.12 12.53 12.57
N LYS A 51 -6.41 13.81 12.88
CA LYS A 51 -6.69 14.83 11.86
C LYS A 51 -5.49 15.05 10.94
N ALA A 52 -4.30 15.22 11.54
CA ALA A 52 -3.08 15.40 10.78
C ALA A 52 -2.79 14.16 9.90
N SER A 53 -2.90 12.95 10.46
CA SER A 53 -2.63 11.71 9.73
C SER A 53 -3.59 11.48 8.56
N ARG A 54 -4.88 11.80 8.71
CA ARG A 54 -5.87 11.69 7.63
C ARG A 54 -5.57 12.67 6.50
N ALA A 55 -5.25 13.92 6.81
CA ALA A 55 -4.87 14.92 5.81
C ALA A 55 -3.58 14.54 5.07
N SER A 56 -2.58 14.03 5.80
CA SER A 56 -1.34 13.54 5.23
C SER A 56 -1.54 12.30 4.36
N LEU A 57 -2.43 11.38 4.75
CA LEU A 57 -2.79 10.21 3.97
C LEU A 57 -3.41 10.58 2.61
N GLU A 58 -4.26 11.60 2.56
CA GLU A 58 -4.83 12.10 1.30
C GLU A 58 -3.75 12.60 0.34
N LYS A 59 -2.80 13.40 0.86
CA LYS A 59 -1.65 13.89 0.08
C LYS A 59 -0.75 12.75 -0.39
N LEU A 60 -0.49 11.76 0.47
CA LEU A 60 0.31 10.58 0.14
C LEU A 60 -0.34 9.75 -0.96
N CYS A 61 -1.64 9.50 -0.88
CA CYS A 61 -2.39 8.75 -1.89
C CYS A 61 -2.44 9.47 -3.25
N ALA A 62 -2.34 10.80 -3.26
CA ALA A 62 -2.26 11.58 -4.51
C ALA A 62 -0.96 11.35 -5.29
N LEU A 63 0.06 10.74 -4.68
CA LEU A 63 1.30 10.35 -5.38
C LEU A 63 1.11 9.09 -6.26
N VAL A 64 0.03 8.35 -6.09
CA VAL A 64 -0.27 7.16 -6.91
C VAL A 64 -0.78 7.61 -8.27
N SER A 65 -0.02 7.29 -9.31
CA SER A 65 -0.28 7.73 -10.69
C SER A 65 -1.02 6.71 -11.56
N ASN A 66 -1.32 5.51 -11.02
CA ASN A 66 -2.01 4.46 -11.75
C ASN A 66 -3.46 4.86 -12.05
N LYS A 67 -3.78 5.02 -13.36
CA LYS A 67 -5.09 5.49 -13.84
C LYS A 67 -6.24 4.52 -13.57
N ASP A 68 -5.95 3.22 -13.44
CA ASP A 68 -6.99 2.21 -13.17
C ASP A 68 -7.56 2.38 -11.76
N ILE A 69 -6.73 2.84 -10.79
CA ILE A 69 -7.15 3.00 -9.39
C ILE A 69 -7.34 4.45 -8.96
N GLU A 70 -6.87 5.44 -9.73
CA GLU A 70 -6.92 6.87 -9.38
C GLU A 70 -8.34 7.30 -8.95
N ARG A 71 -9.37 6.92 -9.70
CA ARG A 71 -10.78 7.21 -9.38
C ARG A 71 -11.27 6.56 -8.10
N PHE A 72 -10.60 5.52 -7.61
CA PHE A 72 -10.95 4.80 -6.37
C PHE A 72 -10.16 5.27 -5.15
N ILE A 73 -9.19 6.15 -5.30
CA ILE A 73 -8.38 6.66 -4.17
C ILE A 73 -9.27 7.16 -3.02
N PRO A 74 -10.34 7.95 -3.24
CA PRO A 74 -11.23 8.35 -2.15
C PRO A 74 -11.91 7.18 -1.43
N ALA A 75 -12.28 6.11 -2.15
CA ALA A 75 -12.88 4.92 -1.57
C ALA A 75 -11.82 4.08 -0.82
N LEU A 76 -10.60 4.02 -1.32
CA LEU A 76 -9.47 3.36 -0.65
C LEU A 76 -9.14 4.05 0.67
N ILE A 77 -9.07 5.38 0.71
CA ILE A 77 -8.86 6.16 1.93
C ILE A 77 -10.00 5.91 2.93
N LYS A 78 -11.27 5.94 2.47
CA LYS A 78 -12.41 5.61 3.33
C LYS A 78 -12.33 4.21 3.90
N SER A 79 -11.86 3.23 3.12
CA SER A 79 -11.68 1.85 3.56
C SER A 79 -10.61 1.72 4.66
N LEU A 80 -9.61 2.59 4.69
CA LEU A 80 -8.64 2.66 5.79
C LEU A 80 -9.24 3.29 7.05
N ILE A 81 -10.13 4.30 6.89
CA ILE A 81 -10.74 5.05 7.99
C ILE A 81 -11.98 4.32 8.55
N HIS A 82 -12.77 3.66 7.72
CA HIS A 82 -14.01 2.95 8.09
C HIS A 82 -14.04 1.53 7.51
N PRO A 83 -13.11 0.64 7.92
CA PRO A 83 -12.90 -0.63 7.23
C PRO A 83 -14.11 -1.57 7.25
N VAL A 84 -14.88 -1.59 8.32
CA VAL A 84 -16.04 -2.50 8.43
C VAL A 84 -17.11 -2.22 7.38
N GLU A 85 -17.38 -0.95 7.12
CA GLU A 85 -18.44 -0.52 6.21
C GLU A 85 -17.95 -0.39 4.76
N GLU A 86 -16.73 0.12 4.57
CA GLU A 86 -16.26 0.56 3.27
C GLU A 86 -15.44 -0.51 2.51
N VAL A 87 -14.79 -1.45 3.22
CA VAL A 87 -14.00 -2.51 2.56
C VAL A 87 -14.86 -3.35 1.61
N PRO A 88 -16.04 -3.89 2.00
CA PRO A 88 -16.86 -4.67 1.09
C PRO A 88 -17.34 -3.88 -0.13
N LYS A 89 -17.68 -2.60 0.04
CA LYS A 89 -18.15 -1.71 -1.04
C LYS A 89 -17.01 -1.43 -2.02
N THR A 90 -15.84 -1.09 -1.52
CA THR A 90 -14.66 -0.79 -2.34
C THR A 90 -14.19 -2.01 -3.12
N ILE A 91 -14.21 -3.21 -2.51
CA ILE A 91 -13.92 -4.48 -3.20
C ILE A 91 -14.93 -4.71 -4.34
N MET A 92 -16.21 -4.43 -4.12
CA MET A 92 -17.24 -4.56 -5.16
C MET A 92 -16.95 -3.63 -6.34
N LEU A 93 -16.61 -2.37 -6.10
CA LEU A 93 -16.25 -1.41 -7.14
C LEU A 93 -15.02 -1.86 -7.93
N LEU A 94 -13.94 -2.24 -7.23
CA LEU A 94 -12.70 -2.69 -7.86
C LEU A 94 -12.86 -4.00 -8.63
N SER A 95 -13.71 -4.92 -8.16
CA SER A 95 -13.96 -6.19 -8.85
C SER A 95 -14.66 -6.05 -10.19
N ALA A 96 -15.30 -4.92 -10.45
CA ALA A 96 -15.93 -4.57 -11.71
C ALA A 96 -15.00 -3.78 -12.64
N THR A 97 -13.75 -3.51 -12.22
CA THR A 97 -12.78 -2.72 -12.97
C THR A 97 -11.86 -3.63 -13.77
N THR A 98 -11.62 -3.29 -15.02
CA THR A 98 -10.59 -3.91 -15.83
C THR A 98 -9.28 -3.16 -15.59
N PHE A 99 -8.28 -3.86 -15.06
CA PHE A 99 -6.93 -3.34 -14.90
C PHE A 99 -6.17 -3.52 -16.20
N VAL A 100 -5.52 -2.50 -16.67
CA VAL A 100 -4.76 -2.48 -17.94
C VAL A 100 -3.39 -1.83 -17.80
N GLN A 101 -3.20 -0.99 -16.78
CA GLN A 101 -1.92 -0.34 -16.53
C GLN A 101 -0.99 -1.23 -15.71
N GLU A 102 0.30 -1.04 -15.93
CA GLU A 102 1.34 -1.62 -15.09
C GLU A 102 1.10 -1.25 -13.62
N VAL A 103 1.25 -2.25 -12.76
CA VAL A 103 1.03 -2.12 -11.31
C VAL A 103 2.38 -1.94 -10.64
N ASP A 104 2.61 -0.73 -10.17
CA ASP A 104 3.83 -0.31 -9.48
C ASP A 104 3.74 -0.53 -7.95
N SER A 105 4.87 -0.32 -7.28
CA SER A 105 4.97 -0.48 -5.81
C SER A 105 4.04 0.46 -5.02
N PRO A 106 3.89 1.75 -5.34
CA PRO A 106 2.91 2.64 -4.70
C PRO A 106 1.47 2.15 -4.81
N THR A 107 1.09 1.65 -6.00
CA THR A 107 -0.23 1.07 -6.23
C THR A 107 -0.47 -0.15 -5.33
N LEU A 108 0.48 -1.08 -5.27
CA LEU A 108 0.40 -2.25 -4.37
C LEU A 108 0.38 -1.83 -2.90
N ALA A 109 1.17 -0.84 -2.51
CA ALA A 109 1.20 -0.34 -1.13
C ALA A 109 -0.17 0.16 -0.68
N LEU A 110 -0.85 0.93 -1.53
CA LEU A 110 -2.19 1.45 -1.23
C LEU A 110 -3.27 0.37 -1.25
N MET A 111 -3.17 -0.60 -2.17
CA MET A 111 -4.17 -1.66 -2.34
C MET A 111 -4.06 -2.77 -1.30
N THR A 112 -2.85 -3.09 -0.83
CA THR A 112 -2.60 -4.25 0.05
C THR A 112 -3.42 -4.21 1.36
N PRO A 113 -3.58 -3.11 2.09
CA PRO A 113 -4.40 -3.08 3.30
C PRO A 113 -5.87 -3.46 3.03
N LEU A 114 -6.45 -2.95 1.95
CA LEU A 114 -7.81 -3.29 1.53
C LEU A 114 -7.92 -4.78 1.20
N LEU A 115 -6.99 -5.30 0.39
CA LEU A 115 -7.00 -6.69 -0.07
C LEU A 115 -6.79 -7.65 1.10
N SER A 116 -5.81 -7.40 1.97
CA SER A 116 -5.57 -8.20 3.17
C SER A 116 -6.79 -8.24 4.09
N ARG A 117 -7.45 -7.10 4.29
CA ARG A 117 -8.67 -7.03 5.07
C ARG A 117 -9.81 -7.79 4.40
N GLY A 118 -9.98 -7.64 3.09
CA GLY A 118 -11.00 -8.32 2.30
C GLY A 118 -10.89 -9.84 2.32
N LEU A 119 -9.65 -10.38 2.43
CA LEU A 119 -9.42 -11.82 2.63
C LEU A 119 -9.95 -12.34 3.98
N THR A 120 -10.12 -11.47 4.97
CA THR A 120 -10.67 -11.83 6.30
C THR A 120 -12.19 -11.65 6.40
N GLU A 121 -12.84 -11.08 5.39
CA GLU A 121 -14.29 -10.90 5.36
C GLU A 121 -15.04 -12.24 5.44
N ARG A 122 -16.26 -12.23 5.99
CA ARG A 122 -17.04 -13.45 6.13
C ARG A 122 -17.57 -14.03 4.81
N PRO A 123 -18.15 -13.19 3.91
CA PRO A 123 -18.76 -13.70 2.68
C PRO A 123 -17.75 -14.31 1.71
N THR A 124 -17.97 -15.53 1.25
CA THR A 124 -17.16 -16.22 0.23
C THR A 124 -17.10 -15.42 -1.07
N ALA A 125 -18.21 -14.80 -1.45
CA ALA A 125 -18.26 -13.94 -2.65
C ALA A 125 -17.29 -12.76 -2.58
N THR A 126 -17.12 -12.14 -1.40
CA THR A 126 -16.13 -11.06 -1.20
C THR A 126 -14.71 -11.59 -1.32
N LYS A 127 -14.38 -12.71 -0.68
CA LYS A 127 -13.06 -13.35 -0.78
C LYS A 127 -12.71 -13.73 -2.22
N ARG A 128 -13.68 -14.29 -2.97
CA ARG A 128 -13.52 -14.61 -4.39
C ARG A 128 -13.19 -13.35 -5.22
N LYS A 129 -13.91 -12.24 -4.99
CA LYS A 129 -13.63 -10.95 -5.65
C LYS A 129 -12.23 -10.42 -5.34
N VAL A 130 -11.81 -10.51 -4.08
CA VAL A 130 -10.44 -10.12 -3.68
C VAL A 130 -9.40 -10.96 -4.42
N ALA A 131 -9.59 -12.27 -4.50
CA ALA A 131 -8.68 -13.14 -5.23
C ALA A 131 -8.60 -12.78 -6.73
N VAL A 132 -9.74 -12.42 -7.36
CA VAL A 132 -9.77 -11.93 -8.75
C VAL A 132 -8.99 -10.64 -8.90
N ILE A 133 -9.15 -9.68 -7.97
CA ILE A 133 -8.42 -8.41 -8.01
C ILE A 133 -6.92 -8.67 -7.89
N ILE A 134 -6.51 -9.51 -6.93
CA ILE A 134 -5.10 -9.87 -6.73
C ILE A 134 -4.53 -10.54 -7.99
N ASP A 135 -5.21 -11.53 -8.56
CA ASP A 135 -4.78 -12.22 -9.77
C ASP A 135 -4.59 -11.26 -10.96
N ASN A 136 -5.56 -10.36 -11.16
CA ASN A 136 -5.51 -9.39 -12.26
C ASN A 136 -4.38 -8.37 -12.08
N MET A 137 -4.23 -7.81 -10.88
CA MET A 137 -3.16 -6.85 -10.60
C MET A 137 -1.77 -7.50 -10.69
N SER A 138 -1.62 -8.72 -10.16
CA SER A 138 -0.33 -9.43 -10.18
C SER A 138 0.18 -9.73 -11.58
N LYS A 139 -0.71 -9.93 -12.55
CA LYS A 139 -0.35 -10.13 -13.97
C LYS A 139 0.21 -8.87 -14.65
N LEU A 140 -0.02 -7.71 -14.06
CA LEU A 140 0.41 -6.40 -14.56
C LEU A 140 1.64 -5.88 -13.83
N VAL A 141 2.21 -6.66 -12.91
CA VAL A 141 3.49 -6.34 -12.27
C VAL A 141 4.61 -6.80 -13.18
N ASP A 142 5.54 -5.91 -13.51
CA ASP A 142 6.61 -6.19 -14.48
C ASP A 142 7.80 -6.95 -13.89
N ASN A 143 8.05 -6.82 -12.55
CA ASN A 143 9.19 -7.47 -11.93
C ASN A 143 8.90 -7.99 -10.50
N GLU A 144 9.70 -8.99 -10.10
CA GLU A 144 9.56 -9.62 -8.77
C GLU A 144 9.83 -8.67 -7.60
N ARG A 145 10.70 -7.67 -7.78
CA ARG A 145 11.04 -6.72 -6.70
C ARG A 145 9.84 -5.91 -6.28
N THR A 146 8.99 -5.55 -7.23
CA THR A 146 7.75 -4.79 -6.99
C THR A 146 6.77 -5.55 -6.11
N VAL A 147 6.59 -6.86 -6.31
CA VAL A 147 5.58 -7.64 -5.61
C VAL A 147 6.09 -8.28 -4.32
N ARG A 148 7.37 -8.58 -4.21
CA ARG A 148 7.97 -9.32 -3.07
C ARG A 148 7.63 -8.77 -1.69
N PRO A 149 7.64 -7.43 -1.43
CA PRO A 149 7.28 -6.88 -0.12
C PRO A 149 5.84 -7.16 0.32
N PHE A 150 4.97 -7.48 -0.63
CA PHE A 150 3.53 -7.70 -0.41
C PHE A 150 3.16 -9.18 -0.27
N LEU A 151 4.02 -10.10 -0.72
CA LEU A 151 3.78 -11.55 -0.64
C LEU A 151 3.49 -12.03 0.79
N PRO A 152 4.26 -11.65 1.83
CA PRO A 152 3.98 -12.07 3.20
C PRO A 152 2.65 -11.56 3.75
N LYS A 153 2.06 -10.55 3.12
CA LYS A 153 0.77 -9.96 3.52
C LYS A 153 -0.42 -10.60 2.80
N LEU A 154 -0.23 -11.07 1.57
CA LEU A 154 -1.32 -11.55 0.71
C LEU A 154 -1.37 -13.08 0.60
N LEU A 155 -0.22 -13.76 0.42
CA LEU A 155 -0.17 -15.23 0.23
C LEU A 155 -0.74 -16.02 1.42
N PRO A 156 -0.38 -15.75 2.69
CA PRO A 156 -0.92 -16.51 3.81
C PRO A 156 -2.44 -16.42 3.90
N GLY A 157 -3.00 -15.23 3.61
CA GLY A 157 -4.45 -15.01 3.58
C GLY A 157 -5.14 -15.82 2.47
N LEU A 158 -4.57 -15.83 1.26
CA LEU A 158 -5.08 -16.61 0.12
C LEU A 158 -5.02 -18.12 0.40
N ILE A 159 -3.89 -18.63 0.89
CA ILE A 159 -3.71 -20.06 1.24
C ILE A 159 -4.72 -20.48 2.30
N LYS A 160 -4.92 -19.65 3.32
CA LYS A 160 -5.91 -19.92 4.38
C LYS A 160 -7.33 -20.02 3.82
N ILE A 161 -7.75 -19.11 2.95
CA ILE A 161 -9.09 -19.15 2.38
C ILE A 161 -9.25 -20.30 1.38
N GLU A 162 -8.20 -20.62 0.62
CA GLU A 162 -8.19 -21.77 -0.31
C GLU A 162 -8.48 -23.08 0.43
N SER A 163 -7.80 -23.31 1.56
CA SER A 163 -7.98 -24.52 2.36
C SER A 163 -9.34 -24.63 3.06
N THR A 164 -10.01 -23.51 3.34
CA THR A 164 -11.29 -23.45 4.06
C THR A 164 -12.51 -23.28 3.15
N MET A 165 -12.30 -23.00 1.86
CA MET A 165 -13.37 -22.70 0.92
C MET A 165 -14.05 -23.98 0.41
N SER A 166 -15.36 -24.10 0.63
CA SER A 166 -16.14 -25.28 0.22
C SER A 166 -16.51 -25.25 -1.27
N ASP A 167 -16.72 -24.06 -1.84
CA ASP A 167 -17.08 -23.88 -3.25
C ASP A 167 -15.89 -24.17 -4.17
N PRO A 168 -15.96 -25.19 -5.06
CA PRO A 168 -14.86 -25.55 -5.95
C PRO A 168 -14.50 -24.46 -6.96
N GLU A 169 -15.50 -23.72 -7.48
CA GLU A 169 -15.26 -22.64 -8.43
C GLU A 169 -14.49 -21.49 -7.77
N ALA A 170 -14.94 -21.05 -6.60
CA ALA A 170 -14.27 -20.00 -5.85
C ALA A 170 -12.87 -20.43 -5.40
N ARG A 171 -12.68 -21.70 -5.01
CA ARG A 171 -11.36 -22.28 -4.69
C ARG A 171 -10.42 -22.22 -5.88
N SER A 172 -10.88 -22.58 -7.08
CA SER A 172 -10.10 -22.51 -8.32
C SER A 172 -9.61 -21.09 -8.63
N VAL A 173 -10.45 -20.08 -8.36
CA VAL A 173 -10.06 -18.66 -8.52
C VAL A 173 -8.97 -18.26 -7.53
N VAL A 174 -9.09 -18.67 -6.27
CA VAL A 174 -8.08 -18.41 -5.23
C VAL A 174 -6.77 -19.11 -5.55
N GLN A 175 -6.81 -20.37 -5.99
CA GLN A 175 -5.62 -21.14 -6.41
C GLN A 175 -4.88 -20.46 -7.56
N ARG A 176 -5.62 -19.93 -8.53
CA ARG A 176 -5.02 -19.16 -9.63
C ARG A 176 -4.31 -17.90 -9.12
N ALA A 177 -4.92 -17.13 -8.23
CA ALA A 177 -4.29 -15.96 -7.62
C ALA A 177 -3.00 -16.32 -6.85
N ILE A 178 -3.00 -17.43 -6.11
CA ILE A 178 -1.80 -17.94 -5.42
C ILE A 178 -0.70 -18.27 -6.43
N ASN A 179 -1.04 -18.99 -7.50
CA ASN A 179 -0.08 -19.40 -8.52
C ASN A 179 0.51 -18.17 -9.24
N THR A 180 -0.33 -17.19 -9.61
CA THR A 180 0.13 -15.95 -10.24
C THR A 180 1.08 -15.17 -9.33
N LEU A 181 0.72 -14.98 -8.04
CA LEU A 181 1.60 -14.30 -7.09
C LEU A 181 2.93 -15.02 -6.89
N ARG A 182 2.92 -16.36 -6.78
CA ARG A 182 4.15 -17.14 -6.65
C ARG A 182 5.03 -17.02 -7.89
N GLN A 183 4.43 -17.09 -9.07
CA GLN A 183 5.14 -16.97 -10.33
C GLN A 183 5.79 -15.59 -10.49
N VAL A 184 5.04 -14.51 -10.26
CA VAL A 184 5.56 -13.13 -10.40
C VAL A 184 6.59 -12.83 -9.32
N GLY A 185 6.38 -13.30 -8.10
CA GLY A 185 7.31 -13.08 -6.98
C GLY A 185 8.51 -14.01 -6.97
N ASN A 186 8.54 -15.01 -7.86
CA ASN A 186 9.56 -16.06 -7.92
C ASN A 186 9.79 -16.70 -6.53
N VAL A 187 8.71 -17.17 -5.91
CA VAL A 187 8.72 -17.75 -4.56
C VAL A 187 7.93 -19.05 -4.51
N GLU A 188 8.39 -19.93 -3.62
CA GLU A 188 7.67 -21.14 -3.22
C GLU A 188 7.06 -20.96 -1.81
N GLY A 189 6.03 -21.75 -1.51
CA GLY A 189 5.41 -21.73 -0.18
C GLY A 189 4.46 -20.55 0.02
N ASP A 190 4.45 -20.03 1.26
CA ASP A 190 3.52 -18.99 1.74
C ASP A 190 4.10 -17.56 1.70
N GLY A 191 5.29 -17.39 1.18
CA GLY A 191 5.97 -16.10 1.11
C GLY A 191 6.47 -15.54 2.44
N SER A 192 6.30 -16.26 3.57
CA SER A 192 6.74 -15.78 4.89
C SER A 192 8.27 -15.67 5.03
N SER A 193 9.00 -16.45 4.25
CA SER A 193 10.46 -16.42 4.20
C SER A 193 11.03 -15.32 3.29
N VAL A 194 10.18 -14.62 2.56
CA VAL A 194 10.61 -13.52 1.68
C VAL A 194 11.02 -12.33 2.53
N LYS A 195 12.32 -12.13 2.68
CA LYS A 195 12.83 -10.89 3.23
C LYS A 195 12.55 -9.76 2.24
N PRO A 196 12.14 -8.56 2.70
CA PRO A 196 12.19 -7.36 1.87
C PRO A 196 13.61 -7.28 1.29
N LEU A 197 13.75 -7.01 0.02
CA LEU A 197 15.06 -6.76 -0.55
C LEU A 197 15.63 -5.55 0.19
N GLU A 198 16.77 -5.72 0.83
CA GLU A 198 17.47 -4.69 1.61
C GLU A 198 18.04 -3.55 0.72
N ASP A 199 17.54 -3.38 -0.48
CA ASP A 199 18.03 -2.42 -1.48
C ASP A 199 17.48 -1.00 -1.37
N VAL A 200 16.73 -0.67 -0.33
CA VAL A 200 16.64 0.72 0.09
C VAL A 200 17.68 0.91 1.16
N ASP A 201 18.93 1.07 0.76
CA ASP A 201 19.95 1.60 1.65
C ASP A 201 19.43 2.96 2.16
N LEU A 202 18.95 2.94 3.40
CA LEU A 202 18.44 4.14 4.08
C LEU A 202 19.48 5.26 4.04
N ASN A 203 20.77 4.94 4.02
CA ASN A 203 21.86 5.90 3.93
C ASN A 203 21.90 6.53 2.53
N THR A 204 21.76 5.75 1.47
CA THR A 204 21.66 6.28 0.09
C THR A 204 20.41 7.14 -0.09
N THR A 205 19.28 6.75 0.51
CA THR A 205 18.03 7.53 0.47
C THR A 205 18.17 8.83 1.26
N LEU A 206 18.78 8.79 2.46
CA LEU A 206 19.07 9.97 3.27
C LEU A 206 20.05 10.92 2.55
N ASP A 207 21.07 10.39 1.89
CA ASP A 207 22.02 11.17 1.10
C ASP A 207 21.34 11.88 -0.09
N LEU A 208 20.42 11.21 -0.77
CA LEU A 208 19.63 11.79 -1.85
C LEU A 208 18.71 12.90 -1.34
N VAL A 209 18.00 12.68 -0.23
CA VAL A 209 17.17 13.71 0.41
C VAL A 209 18.01 14.89 0.87
N THR A 210 19.15 14.64 1.49
CA THR A 210 20.07 15.70 1.97
C THR A 210 20.62 16.53 0.80
N LYS A 211 20.99 15.90 -0.32
CA LYS A 211 21.43 16.60 -1.52
C LYS A 211 20.33 17.46 -2.13
N GLN A 212 19.10 16.96 -2.17
CA GLN A 212 17.96 17.67 -2.75
C GLN A 212 17.60 18.89 -1.89
N LEU A 213 17.52 18.73 -0.57
CA LEU A 213 17.29 19.83 0.37
C LEU A 213 18.40 20.89 0.30
N SER A 214 19.67 20.48 0.21
CA SER A 214 20.79 21.40 0.05
C SER A 214 20.75 22.19 -1.27
N ALA A 215 20.34 21.56 -2.37
CA ALA A 215 20.19 22.21 -3.66
C ALA A 215 19.07 23.25 -3.66
N GLU A 216 17.94 22.96 -3.00
CA GLU A 216 16.83 23.92 -2.87
C GLU A 216 17.19 25.10 -1.95
N GLN A 217 17.89 24.87 -0.86
CA GLN A 217 18.40 25.94 0.01
C GLN A 217 19.38 26.84 -0.73
N LEU A 218 20.25 26.30 -1.58
CA LEU A 218 21.14 27.06 -2.44
C LEU A 218 20.38 27.88 -3.49
N SER A 219 19.30 27.33 -4.07
CA SER A 219 18.47 28.06 -5.03
C SER A 219 17.73 29.23 -4.39
N LEU A 220 17.24 29.06 -3.16
CA LEU A 220 16.57 30.12 -2.39
C LEU A 220 17.54 31.22 -1.96
N SER A 221 18.81 30.88 -1.66
CA SER A 221 19.83 31.88 -1.33
C SER A 221 20.27 32.73 -2.52
N LEU A 222 20.16 32.20 -3.75
CA LEU A 222 20.49 32.93 -4.99
C LEU A 222 19.36 33.89 -5.45
N ILE A 223 18.14 33.72 -4.95
CA ILE A 223 16.99 34.59 -5.25
C ILE A 223 16.99 35.84 -4.35
N HIS A 224 17.79 35.86 -3.29
CA HIS A 224 17.87 36.98 -2.31
C HIS A 224 19.17 37.81 -2.45
N ILE A 225 19.89 37.72 -3.57
CA ILE A 225 20.96 38.61 -4.02
C ILE A 225 20.51 39.37 -5.27
#